data_5cbbda98554c980c44e01ac5a8f0c04b
#
_entry.id   5cbbda98554c980c44e01ac5a8f0c04b
#
_cell.length_a   1.000
_cell.length_b   1.000
_cell.length_c   1.000
_cell.angle_alpha   90.00
_cell.angle_beta   90.00
_cell.angle_gamma   90.00
#
_symmetry.space_group_name_H-M   'P 1'
#
loop_
_entity.id
_entity.type
_entity.pdbx_description
1 polymer ?
#
loop_
_entity_poly.entity_id
_entity_poly.type
_entity_poly.pdbx_seq_one_letter_code
_entity_poly.pdbx_strand_id
1 'polypeptide(L)'
;MNKIYNEVIRETIYYDSLENGLEVYYMPKKGYTNKYAVLGVDFGSNDLDFIPIGESERIRVQEGIAHFLEHKMFEQPDGGNAFDKFSKLGASANAFTSFTMTAYLFSATDNFMESLDHLIDYVQTPYYTDENVNKEKGIIAQEIKMYEDDPEWNVYFNCLKAMYSKHHANIDIAGSVESINKISPEDLYKCYRTFYNPANMKLFVVGDLDVEELLSTIKKANHKDLAFDKDIRSFMPEEPIEINQKKIVEEFMVSMPLFYIGYKDVKKDMGSREALKNEIRTDILFDMIFSESGDLHQVLYNDGLLVGNISGGYLSQKDYAYAIASGVSRDPEKLKQVVDSYIDGLRKSGLDRQDFEINKKKKIGGFLKSFDSIAYIANNFLSYRFRGINFLDYLEVLKEVRFEDVVDRFDKFFCQDQSVISIVKPKLEN
;
A
#
# COMPACT_ATOMS: atom_id res chain seq x y z
N MET A 1 15.14 -13.58 20.89
CA MET A 1 14.26 -13.63 19.69
C MET A 1 14.01 -15.07 19.27
N ASN A 2 12.79 -15.39 18.89
CA ASN A 2 12.44 -16.64 18.22
C ASN A 2 12.96 -16.61 16.78
N LYS A 3 13.14 -17.80 16.18
CA LYS A 3 13.69 -17.93 14.83
C LYS A 3 12.70 -18.65 13.92
N ILE A 4 12.41 -18.06 12.76
CA ILE A 4 11.66 -18.68 11.66
C ILE A 4 12.65 -18.85 10.51
N TYR A 5 12.82 -20.08 10.03
CA TYR A 5 13.59 -20.36 8.83
C TYR A 5 12.64 -20.86 7.74
N ASN A 6 12.71 -20.24 6.58
CA ASN A 6 11.98 -20.70 5.40
C ASN A 6 12.92 -21.45 4.46
N GLU A 7 12.67 -22.75 4.28
CA GLU A 7 13.52 -23.63 3.46
C GLU A 7 13.46 -23.29 1.96
N VAL A 8 12.34 -22.75 1.51
CA VAL A 8 12.08 -22.51 0.08
C VAL A 8 12.89 -21.32 -0.43
N ILE A 9 12.95 -20.24 0.34
CA ILE A 9 13.73 -19.04 0.01
C ILE A 9 15.08 -19.00 0.71
N ARG A 10 15.34 -19.94 1.64
CA ARG A 10 16.57 -20.05 2.47
C ARG A 10 16.88 -18.81 3.30
N GLU A 11 15.83 -18.15 3.78
CA GLU A 11 15.94 -16.95 4.61
C GLU A 11 15.54 -17.23 6.04
N THR A 12 16.13 -16.46 6.96
CA THR A 12 15.84 -16.52 8.39
C THR A 12 15.27 -15.19 8.83
N ILE A 13 14.16 -15.21 9.57
CA ILE A 13 13.66 -14.06 10.33
C ILE A 13 13.75 -14.38 11.81
N TYR A 14 14.33 -13.47 12.57
CA TYR A 14 14.22 -13.45 14.03
C TYR A 14 13.06 -12.54 14.41
N TYR A 15 12.23 -12.97 15.37
CA TYR A 15 11.11 -12.15 15.83
C TYR A 15 10.97 -12.20 17.34
N ASP A 16 10.46 -11.13 17.90
CA ASP A 16 10.13 -11.00 19.32
C ASP A 16 8.91 -10.10 19.48
N SER A 17 8.21 -10.23 20.60
CA SER A 17 7.18 -9.29 21.02
C SER A 17 7.64 -8.70 22.35
N LEU A 18 7.82 -7.40 22.40
CA LEU A 18 8.22 -6.70 23.62
C LEU A 18 7.07 -6.66 24.61
N GLU A 19 7.38 -6.35 25.88
CA GLU A 19 6.39 -6.32 26.99
C GLU A 19 5.21 -5.36 26.71
N ASN A 20 5.46 -4.25 26.01
CA ASN A 20 4.45 -3.30 25.57
C ASN A 20 3.74 -3.69 24.25
N GLY A 21 4.03 -4.88 23.68
CA GLY A 21 3.40 -5.47 22.51
C GLY A 21 3.97 -5.08 21.16
N LEU A 22 5.00 -4.24 21.10
CA LEU A 22 5.70 -3.99 19.84
C LEU A 22 6.25 -5.30 19.27
N GLU A 23 5.81 -5.67 18.08
CA GLU A 23 6.39 -6.80 17.34
C GLU A 23 7.65 -6.33 16.62
N VAL A 24 8.75 -7.04 16.86
CA VAL A 24 10.06 -6.76 16.26
C VAL A 24 10.50 -7.91 15.38
N TYR A 25 10.87 -7.60 14.16
CA TYR A 25 11.36 -8.57 13.17
C TYR A 25 12.74 -8.15 12.68
N TYR A 26 13.63 -9.13 12.54
CA TYR A 26 14.96 -8.91 12.00
C TYR A 26 15.31 -9.97 10.96
N MET A 27 15.69 -9.56 9.76
CA MET A 27 16.23 -10.43 8.71
C MET A 27 17.72 -10.14 8.51
N PRO A 28 18.63 -11.06 8.90
CA PRO A 28 20.04 -10.88 8.67
C PRO A 28 20.37 -11.01 7.18
N LYS A 29 21.09 -10.04 6.64
CA LYS A 29 21.64 -10.05 5.28
C LYS A 29 23.15 -9.90 5.34
N LYS A 30 23.84 -11.00 5.50
CA LYS A 30 25.30 -11.04 5.67
C LYS A 30 26.02 -10.39 4.50
N GLY A 31 26.96 -9.48 4.80
CA GLY A 31 27.76 -8.76 3.82
C GLY A 31 27.08 -7.57 3.16
N TYR A 32 25.83 -7.26 3.50
CA TYR A 32 25.17 -6.04 3.05
C TYR A 32 25.68 -4.85 3.86
N THR A 33 26.30 -3.89 3.19
CA THR A 33 26.77 -2.65 3.82
C THR A 33 25.60 -1.74 4.21
N ASN A 34 24.63 -1.61 3.32
CA ASN A 34 23.42 -0.84 3.59
C ASN A 34 22.44 -1.65 4.45
N LYS A 35 21.87 -1.01 5.45
CA LYS A 35 20.90 -1.57 6.38
C LYS A 35 19.63 -0.74 6.33
N TYR A 36 18.50 -1.34 6.65
CA TYR A 36 17.19 -0.72 6.53
C TYR A 36 16.32 -1.03 7.74
N ALA A 37 15.64 -0.01 8.26
CA ALA A 37 14.61 -0.19 9.28
C ALA A 37 13.34 0.51 8.87
N VAL A 38 12.20 -0.12 9.17
CA VAL A 38 10.88 0.46 8.99
C VAL A 38 10.00 0.16 10.19
N LEU A 39 9.42 1.20 10.76
CA LEU A 39 8.43 1.14 11.84
C LEU A 39 7.06 1.46 11.23
N GLY A 40 6.23 0.45 11.10
CA GLY A 40 4.88 0.56 10.56
C GLY A 40 3.83 0.64 11.67
N VAL A 41 2.79 1.38 11.41
CA VAL A 41 1.57 1.52 12.22
C VAL A 41 0.39 1.02 11.42
N ASP A 42 -0.44 0.14 11.97
CA ASP A 42 -1.71 -0.31 11.35
C ASP A 42 -2.74 0.82 11.45
N PHE A 43 -2.48 1.89 10.71
CA PHE A 43 -3.29 3.10 10.61
C PHE A 43 -3.02 3.78 9.27
N GLY A 44 -4.04 3.93 8.46
CA GLY A 44 -3.97 4.56 7.15
C GLY A 44 -5.13 5.51 6.88
N SER A 45 -5.21 6.01 5.65
CA SER A 45 -6.26 6.97 5.28
C SER A 45 -7.67 6.40 5.31
N ASN A 46 -7.82 5.07 5.34
CA ASN A 46 -9.12 4.40 5.47
C ASN A 46 -9.67 4.43 6.90
N ASP A 47 -8.83 4.63 7.93
CA ASP A 47 -9.22 4.55 9.34
C ASP A 47 -9.86 5.85 9.83
N LEU A 48 -10.97 6.23 9.21
CA LEU A 48 -11.70 7.46 9.54
C LEU A 48 -12.72 7.29 10.66
N ASP A 49 -13.22 6.08 10.86
CA ASP A 49 -14.28 5.77 11.82
C ASP A 49 -13.76 4.76 12.85
N PHE A 50 -13.64 5.15 14.10
CA PHE A 50 -13.11 4.28 15.16
C PHE A 50 -13.63 4.67 16.56
N ILE A 51 -13.36 3.84 17.55
CA ILE A 51 -13.58 4.17 18.97
C ILE A 51 -12.21 4.51 19.57
N PRO A 52 -11.99 5.76 20.03
CA PRO A 52 -10.74 6.14 20.66
C PRO A 52 -10.44 5.30 21.89
N ILE A 53 -9.16 5.06 22.16
CA ILE A 53 -8.73 4.31 23.35
C ILE A 53 -9.24 5.00 24.63
N GLY A 54 -9.85 4.19 25.51
CA GLY A 54 -10.45 4.70 26.75
C GLY A 54 -11.83 5.34 26.60
N GLU A 55 -12.37 5.42 25.38
CA GLU A 55 -13.72 5.91 25.11
C GLU A 55 -14.66 4.76 24.74
N SER A 56 -15.97 5.01 24.74
CA SER A 56 -17.00 4.02 24.38
C SER A 56 -17.76 4.39 23.10
N GLU A 57 -17.67 5.64 22.66
CA GLU A 57 -18.41 6.15 21.53
C GLU A 57 -17.55 6.15 20.26
N ARG A 58 -18.18 5.76 19.16
CA ARG A 58 -17.56 5.85 17.83
C ARG A 58 -17.48 7.31 17.41
N ILE A 59 -16.34 7.70 16.90
CA ILE A 59 -16.13 8.99 16.25
C ILE A 59 -15.79 8.82 14.77
N ARG A 60 -15.99 9.86 13.98
CA ARG A 60 -15.43 10.01 12.65
C ARG A 60 -14.49 11.21 12.63
N VAL A 61 -13.28 10.99 12.16
CA VAL A 61 -12.25 12.02 12.00
C VAL A 61 -12.24 12.56 10.55
N GLN A 62 -11.46 13.61 10.32
CA GLN A 62 -11.37 14.26 9.02
C GLN A 62 -10.54 13.41 8.03
N GLU A 63 -10.96 13.44 6.75
CA GLU A 63 -10.19 12.86 5.64
C GLU A 63 -8.80 13.51 5.56
N GLY A 64 -7.76 12.70 5.28
CA GLY A 64 -6.37 13.15 5.25
C GLY A 64 -5.68 13.16 6.61
N ILE A 65 -6.35 12.82 7.73
CA ILE A 65 -5.76 12.91 9.08
C ILE A 65 -4.56 11.99 9.27
N ALA A 66 -4.54 10.81 8.65
CA ALA A 66 -3.41 9.88 8.76
C ALA A 66 -2.15 10.45 8.10
N HIS A 67 -2.29 11.03 6.91
CA HIS A 67 -1.22 11.72 6.20
C HIS A 67 -0.77 12.99 6.95
N PHE A 68 -1.73 13.76 7.45
CA PHE A 68 -1.44 14.94 8.28
C PHE A 68 -0.63 14.56 9.53
N LEU A 69 -1.01 13.46 10.19
CA LEU A 69 -0.30 12.97 11.38
C LEU A 69 1.11 12.51 11.02
N GLU A 70 1.32 11.85 9.88
CA GLU A 70 2.64 11.50 9.37
C GLU A 70 3.56 12.73 9.31
N HIS A 71 3.13 13.82 8.66
CA HIS A 71 3.86 15.08 8.57
C HIS A 71 4.20 15.63 9.95
N LYS A 72 3.25 15.61 10.87
CA LYS A 72 3.43 16.17 12.22
C LYS A 72 4.37 15.38 13.11
N MET A 73 4.64 14.12 12.81
CA MET A 73 5.59 13.32 13.58
C MET A 73 7.03 13.79 13.43
N PHE A 74 7.37 14.49 12.34
CA PHE A 74 8.75 14.99 12.14
C PHE A 74 9.09 16.25 12.91
N GLU A 75 8.12 17.03 13.35
CA GLU A 75 8.34 18.23 14.14
C GLU A 75 8.53 17.89 15.62
N GLN A 76 9.63 18.36 16.20
CA GLN A 76 10.03 18.01 17.54
C GLN A 76 9.73 19.15 18.54
N PRO A 77 9.58 18.85 19.86
CA PRO A 77 9.28 19.87 20.88
C PRO A 77 10.32 20.98 21.01
N ASP A 78 11.57 20.74 20.62
CA ASP A 78 12.65 21.71 20.61
C ASP A 78 12.65 22.63 19.38
N GLY A 79 11.66 22.47 18.49
CA GLY A 79 11.53 23.20 17.22
C GLY A 79 12.40 22.63 16.10
N GLY A 80 13.10 21.53 16.33
CA GLY A 80 13.88 20.81 15.33
C GLY A 80 13.00 19.91 14.45
N ASN A 81 13.64 19.31 13.44
CA ASN A 81 13.04 18.31 12.58
C ASN A 81 13.77 16.97 12.73
N ALA A 82 13.03 15.87 12.86
CA ALA A 82 13.61 14.53 13.00
C ALA A 82 14.58 14.18 11.87
N PHE A 83 14.34 14.66 10.64
CA PHE A 83 15.25 14.48 9.49
C PHE A 83 16.64 15.07 9.70
N ASP A 84 16.77 16.16 10.47
CA ASP A 84 18.07 16.80 10.73
C ASP A 84 19.04 15.88 11.46
N LYS A 85 18.53 15.06 12.39
CA LYS A 85 19.34 14.11 13.12
C LYS A 85 19.75 12.94 12.24
N PHE A 86 18.85 12.41 11.40
CA PHE A 86 19.21 11.39 10.41
C PHE A 86 20.30 11.87 9.45
N SER A 87 20.16 13.10 8.93
CA SER A 87 21.17 13.71 8.06
C SER A 87 22.55 13.82 8.73
N LYS A 88 22.59 14.21 9.99
CA LYS A 88 23.85 14.28 10.77
C LYS A 88 24.48 12.90 10.99
N LEU A 89 23.67 11.86 11.09
CA LEU A 89 24.12 10.46 11.21
C LEU A 89 24.50 9.83 9.87
N GLY A 90 24.27 10.51 8.74
CA GLY A 90 24.51 9.98 7.39
C GLY A 90 23.45 8.98 6.93
N ALA A 91 22.29 8.98 7.57
CA ALA A 91 21.16 8.14 7.22
C ALA A 91 20.18 8.87 6.28
N SER A 92 19.57 8.12 5.36
CA SER A 92 18.47 8.59 4.52
C SER A 92 17.16 8.12 5.11
N ALA A 93 16.34 9.04 5.61
CA ALA A 93 15.05 8.77 6.22
C ALA A 93 13.89 9.19 5.29
N ASN A 94 12.75 8.53 5.45
CA ASN A 94 11.51 8.86 4.78
C ASN A 94 10.30 8.36 5.59
N ALA A 95 9.09 8.73 5.18
CA ALA A 95 7.85 8.14 5.65
C ALA A 95 6.85 8.05 4.50
N PHE A 96 5.79 7.31 4.70
CA PHE A 96 4.65 7.30 3.78
C PHE A 96 3.37 6.88 4.50
N THR A 97 2.26 7.41 4.02
CA THR A 97 0.91 6.98 4.39
C THR A 97 0.26 6.30 3.19
N SER A 98 -0.30 5.12 3.42
CA SER A 98 -1.14 4.42 2.46
C SER A 98 -2.60 4.35 2.95
N PHE A 99 -3.45 3.65 2.22
CA PHE A 99 -4.83 3.44 2.66
C PHE A 99 -4.94 2.69 4.00
N THR A 100 -3.97 1.83 4.34
CA THR A 100 -4.07 0.91 5.48
C THR A 100 -2.89 0.96 6.44
N MET A 101 -1.86 1.74 6.15
CA MET A 101 -0.63 1.76 6.94
C MET A 101 0.07 3.10 6.81
N THR A 102 0.60 3.61 7.91
CA THR A 102 1.63 4.66 7.94
C THR A 102 2.95 4.05 8.36
N ALA A 103 4.04 4.42 7.71
CA ALA A 103 5.36 3.86 7.98
C ALA A 103 6.44 4.92 8.02
N TYR A 104 7.37 4.78 8.95
CA TYR A 104 8.56 5.60 9.16
C TYR A 104 9.79 4.74 8.96
N LEU A 105 10.73 5.18 8.16
CA LEU A 105 11.81 4.33 7.71
C LEU A 105 13.13 5.10 7.53
N PHE A 106 14.22 4.36 7.58
CA PHE A 106 15.52 4.89 7.15
C PHE A 106 16.42 3.78 6.59
N SER A 107 17.40 4.20 5.81
CA SER A 107 18.54 3.38 5.40
C SER A 107 19.85 4.04 5.82
N ALA A 108 20.83 3.23 6.23
CA ALA A 108 22.14 3.72 6.63
C ALA A 108 23.22 2.65 6.41
N THR A 109 24.43 3.08 6.07
CA THR A 109 25.63 2.24 6.07
C THR A 109 26.31 2.26 7.43
N ASP A 110 26.41 3.43 8.03
CA ASP A 110 27.03 3.69 9.33
C ASP A 110 26.03 4.27 10.32
N ASN A 111 26.36 4.33 11.61
CA ASN A 111 25.52 4.90 12.67
C ASN A 111 24.08 4.35 12.68
N PHE A 112 23.92 3.06 12.31
CA PHE A 112 22.59 2.46 12.18
C PHE A 112 21.87 2.39 13.52
N MET A 113 22.57 2.01 14.61
CA MET A 113 21.95 1.87 15.93
C MET A 113 21.49 3.21 16.50
N GLU A 114 22.27 4.28 16.30
CA GLU A 114 21.89 5.65 16.69
C GLU A 114 20.70 6.15 15.87
N SER A 115 20.66 5.80 14.59
CA SER A 115 19.52 6.12 13.71
C SER A 115 18.27 5.35 14.10
N LEU A 116 18.42 4.08 14.51
CA LEU A 116 17.31 3.25 14.98
C LEU A 116 16.75 3.73 16.33
N ASP A 117 17.63 4.08 17.26
CA ASP A 117 17.25 4.73 18.53
C ASP A 117 16.43 5.99 18.25
N HIS A 118 16.90 6.84 17.35
CA HIS A 118 16.19 8.05 16.94
C HIS A 118 14.85 7.77 16.25
N LEU A 119 14.77 6.76 15.36
CA LEU A 119 13.51 6.38 14.72
C LEU A 119 12.44 6.02 15.75
N ILE A 120 12.79 5.19 16.72
CA ILE A 120 11.87 4.75 17.76
C ILE A 120 11.48 5.89 18.68
N ASP A 121 12.44 6.75 19.05
CA ASP A 121 12.24 7.88 19.96
C ASP A 121 11.27 8.92 19.38
N TYR A 122 11.52 9.43 18.15
CA TYR A 122 10.67 10.49 17.61
C TYR A 122 9.25 10.01 17.28
N VAL A 123 9.09 8.76 16.82
CA VAL A 123 7.75 8.22 16.57
C VAL A 123 6.95 8.05 17.88
N GLN A 124 7.62 7.96 19.01
CA GLN A 124 7.00 7.89 20.32
C GLN A 124 6.80 9.28 21.01
N THR A 125 7.24 10.37 20.37
CA THR A 125 7.23 11.72 20.97
C THR A 125 6.35 12.68 20.14
N PRO A 126 4.99 12.57 20.24
CA PRO A 126 4.09 13.44 19.50
C PRO A 126 4.12 14.86 20.06
N TYR A 127 4.13 15.85 19.17
CA TYR A 127 4.11 17.27 19.54
C TYR A 127 3.18 18.05 18.62
N TYR A 128 1.94 18.28 19.07
CA TYR A 128 0.91 18.98 18.31
C TYR A 128 0.40 20.18 19.10
N THR A 129 0.54 21.37 18.53
CA THR A 129 0.02 22.64 19.05
C THR A 129 -0.85 23.32 17.99
N ASP A 130 -1.69 24.26 18.40
CA ASP A 130 -2.50 25.04 17.44
C ASP A 130 -1.60 25.75 16.42
N GLU A 131 -0.46 26.27 16.85
CA GLU A 131 0.47 26.97 15.98
C GLU A 131 1.06 26.06 14.91
N ASN A 132 1.63 24.91 15.33
CA ASN A 132 2.32 24.02 14.39
C ASN A 132 1.33 23.24 13.49
N VAL A 133 0.14 22.93 13.98
CA VAL A 133 -0.93 22.31 13.17
C VAL A 133 -1.44 23.31 12.12
N ASN A 134 -1.68 24.59 12.49
CA ASN A 134 -2.11 25.60 11.53
C ASN A 134 -1.06 25.91 10.47
N LYS A 135 0.23 25.88 10.81
CA LYS A 135 1.33 26.00 9.85
C LYS A 135 1.32 24.84 8.84
N GLU A 136 1.15 23.60 9.33
CA GLU A 136 1.15 22.40 8.50
C GLU A 136 -0.02 22.34 7.51
N LYS A 137 -1.20 22.86 7.89
CA LYS A 137 -2.34 22.99 6.99
C LYS A 137 -1.98 23.72 5.69
N GLY A 138 -1.16 24.76 5.77
CA GLY A 138 -0.69 25.50 4.61
C GLY A 138 0.23 24.66 3.69
N ILE A 139 1.10 23.85 4.29
CA ILE A 139 2.05 22.98 3.57
C ILE A 139 1.28 21.87 2.85
N ILE A 140 0.44 21.13 3.57
CA ILE A 140 -0.35 20.03 3.01
C ILE A 140 -1.36 20.54 1.97
N ALA A 141 -1.93 21.76 2.16
CA ALA A 141 -2.80 22.35 1.16
C ALA A 141 -2.08 22.63 -0.18
N GLN A 142 -0.79 22.95 -0.17
CA GLN A 142 0.00 23.08 -1.40
C GLN A 142 0.29 21.70 -2.03
N GLU A 143 0.56 20.69 -1.22
CA GLU A 143 0.74 19.33 -1.70
C GLU A 143 -0.53 18.75 -2.33
N ILE A 144 -1.69 18.94 -1.68
CA ILE A 144 -3.00 18.55 -2.26
C ILE A 144 -3.21 19.20 -3.63
N LYS A 145 -2.93 20.50 -3.77
CA LYS A 145 -3.03 21.17 -5.07
C LYS A 145 -2.08 20.61 -6.12
N MET A 146 -0.87 20.21 -5.71
CA MET A 146 0.07 19.54 -6.62
C MET A 146 -0.51 18.20 -7.11
N TYR A 147 -1.15 17.42 -6.25
CA TYR A 147 -1.83 16.18 -6.65
C TYR A 147 -3.08 16.45 -7.50
N GLU A 148 -3.85 17.49 -7.19
CA GLU A 148 -4.99 17.91 -8.02
C GLU A 148 -4.56 18.31 -9.45
N ASP A 149 -3.33 18.81 -9.63
CA ASP A 149 -2.74 19.14 -10.93
C ASP A 149 -2.02 17.96 -11.63
N ASP A 150 -1.92 16.79 -10.98
CA ASP A 150 -1.30 15.59 -11.54
C ASP A 150 -2.34 14.71 -12.27
N PRO A 151 -2.25 14.56 -13.62
CA PRO A 151 -3.20 13.78 -14.39
C PRO A 151 -3.18 12.27 -14.06
N GLU A 152 -2.01 11.69 -13.70
CA GLU A 152 -1.89 10.28 -13.29
C GLU A 152 -2.60 10.02 -11.96
N TRP A 153 -2.43 10.94 -11.01
CA TRP A 153 -3.12 10.87 -9.72
C TRP A 153 -4.64 10.95 -9.89
N ASN A 154 -5.10 11.91 -10.69
CA ASN A 154 -6.53 12.12 -10.92
C ASN A 154 -7.19 10.94 -11.64
N VAL A 155 -6.59 10.40 -12.70
CA VAL A 155 -7.16 9.25 -13.41
C VAL A 155 -7.22 8.01 -12.53
N TYR A 156 -6.25 7.83 -11.62
CA TYR A 156 -6.24 6.74 -10.65
C TYR A 156 -7.36 6.89 -9.61
N PHE A 157 -7.44 8.03 -8.92
CA PHE A 157 -8.50 8.25 -7.91
C PHE A 157 -9.90 8.28 -8.52
N ASN A 158 -10.05 8.80 -9.74
CA ASN A 158 -11.31 8.71 -10.47
C ASN A 158 -11.70 7.25 -10.78
N CYS A 159 -10.71 6.38 -11.05
CA CYS A 159 -10.97 4.95 -11.20
C CYS A 159 -11.47 4.33 -9.88
N LEU A 160 -10.87 4.67 -8.73
CA LEU A 160 -11.33 4.21 -7.43
C LEU A 160 -12.73 4.75 -7.08
N LYS A 161 -13.00 6.03 -7.33
CA LYS A 161 -14.33 6.65 -7.18
C LYS A 161 -15.39 6.00 -8.07
N ALA A 162 -14.99 5.54 -9.26
CA ALA A 162 -15.88 4.81 -10.14
C ALA A 162 -16.21 3.39 -9.61
N MET A 163 -15.25 2.72 -8.96
CA MET A 163 -15.44 1.41 -8.37
C MET A 163 -16.19 1.45 -7.04
N TYR A 164 -15.80 2.34 -6.13
CA TYR A 164 -16.26 2.36 -4.75
C TYR A 164 -17.19 3.53 -4.48
N SER A 165 -18.34 3.26 -3.83
CA SER A 165 -19.33 4.28 -3.49
C SER A 165 -19.27 4.71 -2.03
N LYS A 166 -18.92 3.82 -1.12
CA LYS A 166 -18.91 4.05 0.32
C LYS A 166 -17.57 3.78 0.99
N HIS A 167 -16.81 2.82 0.44
CA HIS A 167 -15.51 2.44 0.99
C HIS A 167 -14.53 3.60 0.90
N HIS A 168 -13.78 3.85 1.98
CA HIS A 168 -12.86 4.98 2.08
C HIS A 168 -11.69 4.95 1.05
N ALA A 169 -11.46 3.84 0.38
CA ALA A 169 -10.52 3.75 -0.75
C ALA A 169 -10.89 4.69 -1.94
N ASN A 170 -12.11 5.24 -1.96
CA ASN A 170 -12.51 6.26 -2.95
C ASN A 170 -12.12 7.70 -2.55
N ILE A 171 -11.53 7.88 -1.38
CA ILE A 171 -11.09 9.15 -0.82
C ILE A 171 -9.57 9.27 -1.01
N ASP A 172 -9.11 10.45 -1.40
CA ASP A 172 -7.68 10.73 -1.52
C ASP A 172 -6.97 10.58 -0.16
N ILE A 173 -5.78 10.00 -0.19
CA ILE A 173 -4.97 9.74 1.02
C ILE A 173 -4.65 11.04 1.76
N ALA A 174 -4.37 12.13 1.03
CA ALA A 174 -4.11 13.44 1.59
C ALA A 174 -5.39 14.18 2.04
N GLY A 175 -6.56 13.64 1.70
CA GLY A 175 -7.84 14.30 1.93
C GLY A 175 -8.09 15.46 0.96
N SER A 176 -8.80 16.47 1.40
CA SER A 176 -9.05 17.71 0.66
C SER A 176 -8.61 18.93 1.48
N VAL A 177 -8.38 20.07 0.81
CA VAL A 177 -8.08 21.34 1.51
C VAL A 177 -9.19 21.68 2.53
N GLU A 178 -10.43 21.36 2.23
CA GLU A 178 -11.55 21.58 3.16
C GLU A 178 -11.46 20.66 4.39
N SER A 179 -11.17 19.37 4.20
CA SER A 179 -11.09 18.41 5.31
C SER A 179 -9.91 18.70 6.24
N ILE A 180 -8.70 18.92 5.68
CA ILE A 180 -7.51 19.19 6.50
C ILE A 180 -7.60 20.47 7.30
N ASN A 181 -8.32 21.49 6.80
CA ASN A 181 -8.54 22.74 7.55
C ASN A 181 -9.35 22.54 8.83
N LYS A 182 -10.11 21.47 8.94
CA LYS A 182 -10.93 21.14 10.13
C LYS A 182 -10.15 20.31 11.16
N ILE A 183 -8.97 19.77 10.80
CA ILE A 183 -8.14 18.97 11.71
C ILE A 183 -7.64 19.86 12.87
N SER A 184 -7.80 19.37 14.07
CA SER A 184 -7.32 20.01 15.31
C SER A 184 -6.19 19.20 15.97
N PRO A 185 -5.38 19.81 16.86
CA PRO A 185 -4.43 19.06 17.68
C PRO A 185 -5.10 17.95 18.49
N GLU A 186 -6.32 18.15 18.96
CA GLU A 186 -7.07 17.15 19.71
C GLU A 186 -7.38 15.91 18.84
N ASP A 187 -7.80 16.08 17.58
CA ASP A 187 -8.05 14.99 16.65
C ASP A 187 -6.77 14.19 16.39
N LEU A 188 -5.64 14.88 16.18
CA LEU A 188 -4.34 14.24 15.99
C LEU A 188 -3.92 13.43 17.24
N TYR A 189 -4.08 13.99 18.44
CA TYR A 189 -3.79 13.27 19.68
C TYR A 189 -4.71 12.08 19.90
N LYS A 190 -5.99 12.15 19.52
CA LYS A 190 -6.92 11.00 19.58
C LYS A 190 -6.48 9.88 18.65
N CYS A 191 -6.15 10.20 17.38
CA CYS A 191 -5.60 9.22 16.45
C CYS A 191 -4.29 8.62 16.95
N TYR A 192 -3.35 9.49 17.40
CA TYR A 192 -2.06 9.04 17.89
C TYR A 192 -2.20 8.09 19.09
N ARG A 193 -2.98 8.45 20.11
CA ARG A 193 -3.16 7.60 21.31
C ARG A 193 -3.80 6.27 20.98
N THR A 194 -4.68 6.24 19.98
CA THR A 194 -5.39 5.03 19.59
C THR A 194 -4.49 4.13 18.75
N PHE A 195 -3.92 4.63 17.67
CA PHE A 195 -3.26 3.81 16.66
C PHE A 195 -1.75 3.67 16.85
N TYR A 196 -1.05 4.70 17.39
CA TYR A 196 0.39 4.63 17.66
C TYR A 196 0.69 3.94 19.01
N ASN A 197 -0.10 2.95 19.30
CA ASN A 197 0.08 2.03 20.40
C ASN A 197 1.09 0.95 19.97
N PRO A 198 2.14 0.65 20.75
CA PRO A 198 3.14 -0.36 20.40
C PRO A 198 2.56 -1.70 19.96
N ALA A 199 1.42 -2.15 20.54
CA ALA A 199 0.75 -3.38 20.13
C ALA A 199 0.14 -3.32 18.72
N ASN A 200 -0.08 -2.13 18.18
CA ASN A 200 -0.55 -1.86 16.81
C ASN A 200 0.60 -1.53 15.84
N MET A 201 1.83 -1.59 16.33
CA MET A 201 3.03 -1.22 15.58
C MET A 201 3.92 -2.43 15.35
N LYS A 202 4.68 -2.41 14.26
CA LYS A 202 5.64 -3.45 13.92
C LYS A 202 6.91 -2.82 13.40
N LEU A 203 8.04 -3.25 13.96
CA LEU A 203 9.38 -2.86 13.52
C LEU A 203 10.00 -3.99 12.71
N PHE A 204 10.44 -3.69 11.49
CA PHE A 204 11.20 -4.62 10.68
C PHE A 204 12.58 -4.05 10.35
N VAL A 205 13.62 -4.82 10.63
CA VAL A 205 15.03 -4.47 10.38
C VAL A 205 15.66 -5.48 9.45
N VAL A 206 16.41 -5.01 8.45
CA VAL A 206 17.14 -5.85 7.49
C VAL A 206 18.57 -5.35 7.36
N GLY A 207 19.54 -6.26 7.41
CA GLY A 207 20.95 -5.92 7.20
C GLY A 207 21.91 -6.87 7.90
N ASP A 208 23.20 -6.55 7.86
CA ASP A 208 24.25 -7.27 8.59
C ASP A 208 24.48 -6.58 9.94
N LEU A 209 23.83 -7.08 10.99
CA LEU A 209 23.82 -6.50 12.33
C LEU A 209 24.02 -7.57 13.39
N ASP A 210 24.58 -7.18 14.51
CA ASP A 210 24.58 -8.01 15.71
C ASP A 210 23.20 -8.02 16.36
N VAL A 211 22.68 -9.22 16.62
CA VAL A 211 21.31 -9.42 17.12
C VAL A 211 21.16 -8.93 18.56
N GLU A 212 22.21 -9.09 19.41
CA GLU A 212 22.14 -8.70 20.81
C GLU A 212 22.19 -7.18 20.95
N GLU A 213 23.07 -6.53 20.19
CA GLU A 213 23.17 -5.08 20.11
C GLU A 213 21.87 -4.46 19.58
N LEU A 214 21.31 -5.01 18.48
CA LEU A 214 20.04 -4.60 17.91
C LEU A 214 18.91 -4.64 18.95
N LEU A 215 18.75 -5.76 19.63
CA LEU A 215 17.71 -5.90 20.67
C LEU A 215 17.92 -4.97 21.86
N SER A 216 19.17 -4.79 22.29
CA SER A 216 19.51 -3.87 23.37
C SER A 216 19.11 -2.44 23.00
N THR A 217 19.44 -2.01 21.78
CA THR A 217 19.06 -0.68 21.26
C THR A 217 17.55 -0.50 21.22
N ILE A 218 16.81 -1.48 20.65
CA ILE A 218 15.36 -1.40 20.56
C ILE A 218 14.71 -1.32 21.95
N LYS A 219 15.14 -2.18 22.89
CA LYS A 219 14.59 -2.20 24.25
C LYS A 219 14.88 -0.89 25.00
N LYS A 220 16.03 -0.29 24.79
CA LYS A 220 16.40 0.99 25.41
C LYS A 220 15.59 2.15 24.84
N ALA A 221 15.41 2.19 23.52
CA ALA A 221 14.66 3.24 22.84
C ALA A 221 13.14 3.15 23.08
N ASN A 222 12.65 1.94 23.30
CA ASN A 222 11.22 1.65 23.48
C ASN A 222 10.84 1.75 24.97
N HIS A 223 10.72 2.99 25.49
CA HIS A 223 10.47 3.26 26.91
C HIS A 223 9.05 3.73 27.22
N LYS A 224 8.10 3.58 26.31
CA LYS A 224 6.71 3.94 26.58
C LYS A 224 5.99 2.85 27.36
N ASP A 225 5.66 3.17 28.60
CA ASP A 225 4.62 2.51 29.38
C ASP A 225 3.24 2.99 28.90
N LEU A 226 2.87 2.68 27.66
CA LEU A 226 1.51 2.90 27.21
C LEU A 226 0.63 1.79 27.78
N ALA A 227 -0.46 2.19 28.45
CA ALA A 227 -1.50 1.27 28.86
C ALA A 227 -2.02 0.48 27.64
N PHE A 228 -1.95 -0.81 27.75
CA PHE A 228 -2.20 -1.77 26.70
C PHE A 228 -3.70 -1.97 26.50
N ASP A 229 -4.27 -1.43 25.45
CA ASP A 229 -5.51 -1.97 24.90
C ASP A 229 -5.22 -2.53 23.50
N LYS A 230 -5.40 -3.84 23.33
CA LYS A 230 -5.16 -4.50 22.04
C LYS A 230 -6.35 -4.37 21.09
N ASP A 231 -7.51 -3.93 21.60
CA ASP A 231 -8.76 -3.92 20.86
C ASP A 231 -9.01 -2.54 20.22
N ILE A 232 -8.16 -2.17 19.24
CA ILE A 232 -8.48 -1.06 18.36
C ILE A 232 -9.66 -1.44 17.49
N ARG A 233 -10.74 -0.65 17.59
CA ARG A 233 -11.99 -0.87 16.87
C ARG A 233 -12.18 0.18 15.80
N SER A 234 -11.73 -0.13 14.59
CA SER A 234 -12.02 0.63 13.37
C SER A 234 -13.27 0.08 12.68
N PHE A 235 -14.00 0.94 11.98
CA PHE A 235 -15.23 0.59 11.29
C PHE A 235 -15.16 1.05 9.85
N MET A 236 -15.37 0.12 8.93
CA MET A 236 -15.46 0.42 7.51
C MET A 236 -16.93 0.43 7.08
N PRO A 237 -17.36 1.37 6.23
CA PRO A 237 -18.70 1.32 5.66
C PRO A 237 -18.92 0.03 4.87
N GLU A 238 -20.13 -0.52 4.95
CA GLU A 238 -20.51 -1.66 4.10
C GLU A 238 -20.59 -1.20 2.65
N GLU A 239 -19.66 -1.70 1.85
CA GLU A 239 -19.53 -1.37 0.43
C GLU A 239 -20.43 -2.28 -0.42
N PRO A 240 -21.28 -1.72 -1.33
CA PRO A 240 -22.05 -2.52 -2.27
C PRO A 240 -21.16 -3.36 -3.19
N ILE A 241 -21.70 -4.50 -3.65
CA ILE A 241 -21.00 -5.33 -4.65
C ILE A 241 -20.88 -4.58 -5.98
N GLU A 242 -21.90 -3.82 -6.33
CA GLU A 242 -21.99 -3.06 -7.57
C GLU A 242 -20.93 -1.95 -7.61
N ILE A 243 -20.52 -1.60 -8.82
CA ILE A 243 -19.67 -0.42 -9.05
C ILE A 243 -20.49 0.86 -8.85
N ASN A 244 -19.82 1.95 -8.47
CA ASN A 244 -20.48 3.25 -8.30
C ASN A 244 -20.92 3.85 -9.65
N GLN A 245 -20.03 3.82 -10.66
CA GLN A 245 -20.35 4.28 -12.02
C GLN A 245 -19.41 3.66 -13.05
N LYS A 246 -19.92 3.48 -14.29
CA LYS A 246 -19.16 2.77 -15.33
C LYS A 246 -18.00 3.58 -15.89
N LYS A 247 -18.10 4.93 -15.89
CA LYS A 247 -17.11 5.78 -16.53
C LYS A 247 -17.01 7.14 -15.85
N ILE A 248 -15.74 7.60 -15.66
CA ILE A 248 -15.43 8.99 -15.33
C ILE A 248 -14.51 9.54 -16.41
N VAL A 249 -14.77 10.76 -16.88
CA VAL A 249 -13.92 11.46 -17.86
C VAL A 249 -13.65 12.87 -17.36
N GLU A 250 -12.38 13.25 -17.35
CA GLU A 250 -11.92 14.57 -16.93
C GLU A 250 -11.01 15.18 -18.00
N GLU A 251 -10.99 16.52 -18.11
CA GLU A 251 -10.15 17.26 -19.06
C GLU A 251 -8.95 17.85 -18.32
N PHE A 252 -7.76 17.58 -18.86
CA PHE A 252 -6.50 18.01 -18.28
C PHE A 252 -5.53 18.56 -19.33
N MET A 253 -4.48 19.25 -18.86
CA MET A 253 -3.37 19.70 -19.71
C MET A 253 -2.43 18.53 -20.02
N VAL A 254 -2.88 17.61 -20.85
CA VAL A 254 -2.12 16.45 -21.31
C VAL A 254 -2.06 16.43 -22.84
N SER A 255 -1.02 15.85 -23.41
CA SER A 255 -0.87 15.73 -24.87
C SER A 255 -1.68 14.57 -25.46
N MET A 256 -1.93 13.54 -24.66
CA MET A 256 -2.68 12.34 -25.07
C MET A 256 -3.53 11.83 -23.91
N PRO A 257 -4.66 11.16 -24.19
CA PRO A 257 -5.50 10.60 -23.15
C PRO A 257 -4.81 9.51 -22.35
N LEU A 258 -4.93 9.59 -21.02
CA LEU A 258 -4.59 8.56 -20.07
C LEU A 258 -5.84 7.74 -19.75
N PHE A 259 -5.69 6.45 -19.52
CA PHE A 259 -6.79 5.60 -19.12
C PHE A 259 -6.43 4.67 -17.97
N TYR A 260 -7.43 4.39 -17.11
CA TYR A 260 -7.41 3.35 -16.10
C TYR A 260 -8.67 2.50 -16.25
N ILE A 261 -8.51 1.22 -16.55
CA ILE A 261 -9.59 0.24 -16.54
C ILE A 261 -9.53 -0.48 -15.20
N GLY A 262 -10.55 -0.29 -14.36
CA GLY A 262 -10.66 -0.92 -13.06
C GLY A 262 -11.63 -2.10 -13.08
N TYR A 263 -11.31 -3.13 -12.31
CA TYR A 263 -12.17 -4.28 -12.05
C TYR A 263 -12.33 -4.42 -10.54
N LYS A 264 -13.50 -4.09 -10.02
CA LYS A 264 -13.82 -4.23 -8.60
C LYS A 264 -13.94 -5.70 -8.23
N ASP A 265 -13.25 -6.11 -7.17
CA ASP A 265 -13.35 -7.46 -6.65
C ASP A 265 -14.24 -7.52 -5.41
N VAL A 266 -15.05 -8.57 -5.33
CA VAL A 266 -15.86 -8.83 -4.15
C VAL A 266 -15.00 -9.52 -3.11
N LYS A 267 -14.62 -8.78 -2.08
CA LYS A 267 -13.85 -9.33 -0.98
C LYS A 267 -14.71 -10.32 -0.19
N LYS A 268 -14.18 -11.53 -0.03
CA LYS A 268 -14.75 -12.55 0.85
C LYS A 268 -13.84 -12.74 2.04
N ASP A 269 -14.44 -12.93 3.21
CA ASP A 269 -13.68 -13.39 4.37
C ASP A 269 -13.14 -14.80 4.10
N MET A 270 -11.82 -14.91 4.10
CA MET A 270 -11.11 -16.16 3.87
C MET A 270 -9.82 -16.15 4.71
N GLY A 271 -9.39 -17.32 5.16
CA GLY A 271 -8.15 -17.44 5.93
C GLY A 271 -6.94 -16.88 5.15
N SER A 272 -5.94 -16.41 5.87
CA SER A 272 -4.78 -15.69 5.33
C SER A 272 -4.08 -16.40 4.16
N ARG A 273 -3.92 -17.73 4.22
CA ARG A 273 -3.30 -18.54 3.14
C ARG A 273 -4.16 -18.55 1.87
N GLU A 274 -5.48 -18.69 1.99
CA GLU A 274 -6.38 -18.66 0.84
C GLU A 274 -6.48 -17.23 0.26
N ALA A 275 -6.43 -16.21 1.09
CA ALA A 275 -6.34 -14.81 0.63
C ALA A 275 -5.07 -14.57 -0.20
N LEU A 276 -3.93 -15.07 0.26
CA LEU A 276 -2.66 -15.01 -0.48
C LEU A 276 -2.75 -15.81 -1.80
N LYS A 277 -3.32 -17.01 -1.78
CA LYS A 277 -3.51 -17.82 -2.99
C LYS A 277 -4.43 -17.11 -3.99
N ASN A 278 -5.49 -16.47 -3.52
CA ASN A 278 -6.41 -15.69 -4.35
C ASN A 278 -5.71 -14.48 -4.99
N GLU A 279 -4.86 -13.79 -4.22
CA GLU A 279 -4.03 -12.69 -4.73
C GLU A 279 -3.10 -13.17 -5.84
N ILE A 280 -2.33 -14.22 -5.58
CA ILE A 280 -1.35 -14.76 -6.53
C ILE A 280 -2.02 -15.26 -7.82
N ARG A 281 -3.12 -16.03 -7.73
CA ARG A 281 -3.82 -16.53 -8.93
C ARG A 281 -4.43 -15.41 -9.76
N THR A 282 -4.93 -14.34 -9.10
CA THR A 282 -5.46 -13.17 -9.79
C THR A 282 -4.37 -12.37 -10.48
N ASP A 283 -3.23 -12.26 -9.85
CA ASP A 283 -2.05 -11.60 -10.38
C ASP A 283 -1.45 -12.35 -11.59
N ILE A 284 -1.41 -13.69 -11.55
CA ILE A 284 -1.02 -14.50 -12.72
C ILE A 284 -2.03 -14.29 -13.85
N LEU A 285 -3.32 -14.33 -13.55
CA LEU A 285 -4.39 -14.11 -14.52
C LEU A 285 -4.30 -12.72 -15.16
N PHE A 286 -4.00 -11.69 -14.37
CA PHE A 286 -3.79 -10.34 -14.87
C PHE A 286 -2.62 -10.28 -15.87
N ASP A 287 -1.49 -10.88 -15.53
CA ASP A 287 -0.32 -10.94 -16.42
C ASP A 287 -0.61 -11.72 -17.71
N MET A 288 -1.38 -12.81 -17.67
CA MET A 288 -1.79 -13.56 -18.85
C MET A 288 -2.62 -12.72 -19.84
N ILE A 289 -3.37 -11.73 -19.34
CA ILE A 289 -4.24 -10.89 -20.19
C ILE A 289 -3.51 -9.63 -20.63
N PHE A 290 -2.80 -8.94 -19.71
CA PHE A 290 -2.30 -7.59 -19.91
C PHE A 290 -0.79 -7.49 -20.09
N SER A 291 -0.05 -8.60 -20.13
CA SER A 291 1.41 -8.54 -20.33
C SER A 291 1.78 -7.97 -21.71
N GLU A 292 2.92 -7.29 -21.76
CA GLU A 292 3.49 -6.70 -22.98
C GLU A 292 3.73 -7.75 -24.09
N SER A 293 4.04 -8.98 -23.72
CA SER A 293 4.24 -10.08 -24.66
C SER A 293 2.96 -10.81 -25.06
N GLY A 294 1.80 -10.40 -24.54
CA GLY A 294 0.51 -11.05 -24.77
C GLY A 294 -0.18 -10.60 -26.07
N ASP A 295 -1.12 -11.43 -26.54
CA ASP A 295 -1.86 -11.17 -27.78
C ASP A 295 -2.69 -9.88 -27.70
N LEU A 296 -3.28 -9.57 -26.56
CA LEU A 296 -4.05 -8.33 -26.37
C LEU A 296 -3.17 -7.09 -26.62
N HIS A 297 -1.96 -7.07 -26.08
CA HIS A 297 -1.02 -5.96 -26.31
C HIS A 297 -0.73 -5.79 -27.81
N GLN A 298 -0.47 -6.88 -28.52
CA GLN A 298 -0.23 -6.88 -29.96
C GLN A 298 -1.42 -6.33 -30.75
N VAL A 299 -2.63 -6.76 -30.42
CA VAL A 299 -3.87 -6.25 -31.07
C VAL A 299 -4.01 -4.75 -30.83
N LEU A 300 -3.91 -4.28 -29.59
CA LEU A 300 -4.07 -2.87 -29.26
C LEU A 300 -2.99 -1.99 -29.88
N TYR A 301 -1.75 -2.49 -29.96
CA TYR A 301 -0.63 -1.78 -30.57
C TYR A 301 -0.80 -1.69 -32.09
N ASN A 302 -1.13 -2.79 -32.76
CA ASN A 302 -1.32 -2.85 -34.21
C ASN A 302 -2.50 -1.99 -34.68
N ASP A 303 -3.57 -1.93 -33.89
CA ASP A 303 -4.73 -1.07 -34.15
C ASP A 303 -4.43 0.42 -33.85
N GLY A 304 -3.24 0.74 -33.35
CA GLY A 304 -2.82 2.10 -32.99
C GLY A 304 -3.59 2.70 -31.80
N LEU A 305 -4.27 1.84 -31.02
CA LEU A 305 -5.04 2.24 -29.83
C LEU A 305 -4.15 2.46 -28.62
N LEU A 306 -3.11 1.63 -28.45
CA LEU A 306 -2.19 1.69 -27.30
C LEU A 306 -0.90 2.44 -27.69
N VAL A 307 -0.43 3.31 -26.80
CA VAL A 307 0.87 3.98 -26.89
C VAL A 307 1.74 3.53 -25.72
N GLY A 308 2.83 2.85 -26.02
CA GLY A 308 3.66 2.20 -24.99
C GLY A 308 3.02 0.91 -24.47
N ASN A 309 3.10 0.70 -23.15
CA ASN A 309 2.69 -0.53 -22.50
C ASN A 309 1.46 -0.33 -21.59
N ILE A 310 0.75 -1.42 -21.31
CA ILE A 310 -0.22 -1.46 -20.21
C ILE A 310 0.55 -1.76 -18.93
N SER A 311 0.30 -0.94 -17.91
CA SER A 311 0.80 -1.13 -16.54
C SER A 311 -0.36 -1.47 -15.61
N GLY A 312 -0.05 -2.05 -14.45
CA GLY A 312 -1.06 -2.32 -13.42
C GLY A 312 -0.88 -3.67 -12.76
N GLY A 313 -1.93 -4.16 -12.14
CA GLY A 313 -1.94 -5.41 -11.40
C GLY A 313 -3.17 -5.54 -10.51
N TYR A 314 -3.14 -6.53 -9.64
CA TYR A 314 -4.17 -6.77 -8.64
C TYR A 314 -3.72 -6.30 -7.27
N LEU A 315 -4.58 -5.57 -6.58
CA LEU A 315 -4.38 -5.14 -5.18
C LEU A 315 -5.45 -5.78 -4.31
N SER A 316 -5.03 -6.39 -3.19
CA SER A 316 -5.93 -6.96 -2.20
C SER A 316 -5.56 -6.45 -0.81
N GLN A 317 -6.55 -5.95 -0.09
CA GLN A 317 -6.43 -5.52 1.31
C GLN A 317 -7.37 -6.33 2.21
N LYS A 318 -7.49 -5.99 3.49
CA LYS A 318 -8.36 -6.73 4.43
C LYS A 318 -9.82 -6.77 3.98
N ASP A 319 -10.34 -5.67 3.47
CA ASP A 319 -11.76 -5.38 3.26
C ASP A 319 -12.12 -4.97 1.82
N TYR A 320 -11.15 -4.70 0.96
CA TYR A 320 -11.37 -4.36 -0.45
C TYR A 320 -10.30 -4.95 -1.36
N ALA A 321 -10.63 -5.10 -2.63
CA ALA A 321 -9.68 -5.54 -3.65
C ALA A 321 -10.12 -5.10 -5.05
N TYR A 322 -9.16 -4.89 -5.94
CA TYR A 322 -9.38 -4.53 -7.33
C TYR A 322 -8.20 -4.90 -8.22
N ALA A 323 -8.43 -4.96 -9.53
CA ALA A 323 -7.35 -4.89 -10.51
C ALA A 323 -7.47 -3.61 -11.32
N ILE A 324 -6.33 -3.07 -11.74
CA ILE A 324 -6.25 -1.91 -12.62
C ILE A 324 -5.30 -2.24 -13.77
N ALA A 325 -5.76 -1.91 -15.00
CA ALA A 325 -4.93 -1.84 -16.20
C ALA A 325 -4.91 -0.40 -16.69
N SER A 326 -3.72 0.20 -16.82
CA SER A 326 -3.55 1.63 -17.10
C SER A 326 -2.57 1.87 -18.23
N GLY A 327 -2.68 3.02 -18.89
CA GLY A 327 -1.76 3.41 -19.94
C GLY A 327 -2.21 4.66 -20.70
N VAL A 328 -1.59 4.86 -21.85
CA VAL A 328 -1.88 5.96 -22.78
C VAL A 328 -2.56 5.41 -24.02
N SER A 329 -3.66 6.03 -24.45
CA SER A 329 -4.40 5.60 -25.64
C SER A 329 -4.87 6.80 -26.44
N ARG A 330 -4.89 6.64 -27.77
CA ARG A 330 -5.49 7.65 -28.65
C ARG A 330 -7.02 7.65 -28.59
N ASP A 331 -7.61 6.50 -28.26
CA ASP A 331 -9.05 6.32 -28.08
C ASP A 331 -9.28 5.32 -26.95
N PRO A 332 -9.31 5.76 -25.67
CA PRO A 332 -9.49 4.88 -24.53
C PRO A 332 -10.83 4.13 -24.52
N GLU A 333 -11.89 4.73 -25.07
CA GLU A 333 -13.20 4.08 -25.08
C GLU A 333 -13.20 2.90 -26.07
N LYS A 334 -12.62 3.09 -27.25
CA LYS A 334 -12.45 2.00 -28.22
C LYS A 334 -11.49 0.93 -27.71
N LEU A 335 -10.39 1.34 -27.06
CA LEU A 335 -9.47 0.41 -26.40
C LEU A 335 -10.20 -0.46 -25.39
N LYS A 336 -11.04 0.13 -24.52
CA LYS A 336 -11.85 -0.64 -23.55
C LYS A 336 -12.77 -1.65 -24.22
N GLN A 337 -13.42 -1.27 -25.34
CA GLN A 337 -14.26 -2.19 -26.11
C GLN A 337 -13.47 -3.38 -26.68
N VAL A 338 -12.25 -3.13 -27.16
CA VAL A 338 -11.35 -4.20 -27.64
C VAL A 338 -10.94 -5.12 -26.49
N VAL A 339 -10.57 -4.54 -25.33
CA VAL A 339 -10.24 -5.31 -24.12
C VAL A 339 -11.41 -6.21 -23.71
N ASP A 340 -12.63 -5.66 -23.63
CA ASP A 340 -13.83 -6.42 -23.26
C ASP A 340 -14.12 -7.56 -24.25
N SER A 341 -14.01 -7.26 -25.55
CA SER A 341 -14.22 -8.26 -26.61
C SER A 341 -13.16 -9.36 -26.56
N TYR A 342 -11.92 -9.03 -26.24
CA TYR A 342 -10.84 -10.00 -26.07
C TYR A 342 -11.10 -10.93 -24.88
N ILE A 343 -11.48 -10.37 -23.72
CA ILE A 343 -11.83 -11.14 -22.52
C ILE A 343 -13.02 -12.07 -22.80
N ASP A 344 -14.05 -11.58 -23.50
CA ASP A 344 -15.21 -12.41 -23.91
C ASP A 344 -14.81 -13.49 -24.93
N GLY A 345 -13.82 -13.22 -25.76
CA GLY A 345 -13.20 -14.22 -26.65
C GLY A 345 -12.53 -15.33 -25.85
N LEU A 346 -11.71 -14.96 -24.85
CA LEU A 346 -11.04 -15.92 -23.96
C LEU A 346 -12.04 -16.78 -23.16
N ARG A 347 -13.22 -16.24 -22.80
CA ARG A 347 -14.27 -17.05 -22.15
C ARG A 347 -14.81 -18.18 -23.03
N LYS A 348 -14.74 -18.00 -24.36
CA LYS A 348 -15.18 -19.01 -25.33
C LYS A 348 -14.06 -19.97 -25.72
N SER A 349 -12.85 -19.50 -25.91
CA SER A 349 -11.69 -20.31 -26.33
C SER A 349 -10.98 -21.01 -25.16
N GLY A 350 -11.12 -20.48 -23.94
CA GLY A 350 -10.33 -20.88 -22.79
C GLY A 350 -9.00 -20.13 -22.70
N LEU A 351 -8.37 -20.20 -21.52
CA LEU A 351 -7.02 -19.70 -21.27
C LEU A 351 -5.97 -20.71 -21.78
N ASP A 352 -4.80 -20.21 -22.17
CA ASP A 352 -3.68 -21.07 -22.57
C ASP A 352 -2.87 -21.54 -21.36
N ARG A 353 -2.72 -22.87 -21.25
CA ARG A 353 -1.89 -23.49 -20.19
C ARG A 353 -0.39 -23.14 -20.32
N GLN A 354 0.11 -23.01 -21.53
CA GLN A 354 1.53 -22.68 -21.76
C GLN A 354 1.81 -21.25 -21.28
N ASP A 355 0.91 -20.33 -21.56
CA ASP A 355 1.01 -18.94 -21.09
C ASP A 355 0.96 -18.85 -19.55
N PHE A 356 0.06 -19.62 -18.92
CA PHE A 356 0.07 -19.77 -17.44
C PHE A 356 1.43 -20.21 -16.92
N GLU A 357 2.05 -21.25 -17.49
CA GLU A 357 3.34 -21.76 -17.02
C GLU A 357 4.46 -20.72 -17.18
N ILE A 358 4.43 -19.91 -18.25
CA ILE A 358 5.38 -18.83 -18.50
C ILE A 358 5.22 -17.74 -17.43
N ASN A 359 4.00 -17.25 -17.23
CA ASN A 359 3.71 -16.17 -16.27
C ASN A 359 3.99 -16.61 -14.83
N LYS A 360 3.67 -17.85 -14.48
CA LYS A 360 4.01 -18.42 -13.17
C LYS A 360 5.52 -18.45 -12.94
N LYS A 361 6.31 -18.89 -13.92
CA LYS A 361 7.78 -18.88 -13.84
C LYS A 361 8.35 -17.47 -13.74
N LYS A 362 7.79 -16.51 -14.51
CA LYS A 362 8.16 -15.10 -14.43
C LYS A 362 7.94 -14.55 -13.02
N LYS A 363 6.79 -14.83 -12.39
CA LYS A 363 6.52 -14.40 -11.01
C LYS A 363 7.45 -15.05 -9.98
N ILE A 364 7.78 -16.33 -10.13
CA ILE A 364 8.78 -16.98 -9.27
C ILE A 364 10.13 -16.27 -9.38
N GLY A 365 10.61 -16.02 -10.61
CA GLY A 365 11.86 -15.31 -10.84
C GLY A 365 11.85 -13.88 -10.29
N GLY A 366 10.76 -13.14 -10.52
CA GLY A 366 10.57 -11.79 -9.99
C GLY A 366 10.59 -11.75 -8.47
N PHE A 367 9.86 -12.65 -7.81
CA PHE A 367 9.85 -12.74 -6.35
C PHE A 367 11.24 -13.04 -5.78
N LEU A 368 11.96 -14.00 -6.35
CA LEU A 368 13.32 -14.31 -5.90
C LEU A 368 14.26 -13.11 -6.06
N LYS A 369 14.18 -12.42 -7.20
CA LYS A 369 14.98 -11.21 -7.46
C LYS A 369 14.65 -10.07 -6.49
N SER A 370 13.41 -9.96 -6.03
CA SER A 370 13.01 -8.90 -5.11
C SER A 370 13.69 -8.99 -3.73
N PHE A 371 14.22 -10.18 -3.36
CA PHE A 371 15.01 -10.37 -2.13
C PHE A 371 16.42 -9.75 -2.20
N ASP A 372 16.83 -9.20 -3.33
CA ASP A 372 18.03 -8.37 -3.44
C ASP A 372 17.80 -6.94 -2.90
N SER A 373 16.54 -6.52 -2.76
CA SER A 373 16.17 -5.20 -2.20
C SER A 373 15.72 -5.30 -0.75
N ILE A 374 16.56 -4.82 0.17
CA ILE A 374 16.25 -4.82 1.60
C ILE A 374 15.00 -3.96 1.92
N ALA A 375 14.80 -2.86 1.21
CA ALA A 375 13.62 -2.01 1.34
C ALA A 375 12.34 -2.74 0.86
N TYR A 376 12.40 -3.44 -0.28
CA TYR A 376 11.27 -4.24 -0.75
C TYR A 376 10.86 -5.31 0.26
N ILE A 377 11.83 -6.06 0.79
CA ILE A 377 11.58 -7.09 1.79
C ILE A 377 10.85 -6.50 3.00
N ALA A 378 11.39 -5.42 3.57
CA ALA A 378 10.90 -4.83 4.80
C ALA A 378 9.47 -4.27 4.64
N ASN A 379 9.24 -3.47 3.59
CA ASN A 379 7.95 -2.83 3.36
C ASN A 379 6.85 -3.85 3.02
N ASN A 380 7.16 -4.83 2.17
CA ASN A 380 6.19 -5.88 1.84
C ASN A 380 5.91 -6.79 3.03
N PHE A 381 6.95 -7.17 3.80
CA PHE A 381 6.74 -7.97 5.01
C PHE A 381 5.74 -7.31 5.95
N LEU A 382 5.87 -6.01 6.23
CA LEU A 382 4.94 -5.30 7.10
C LEU A 382 3.55 -5.22 6.49
N SER A 383 3.42 -4.88 5.21
CA SER A 383 2.13 -4.81 4.52
C SER A 383 1.37 -6.14 4.60
N TYR A 384 2.03 -7.27 4.33
CA TYR A 384 1.43 -8.59 4.47
C TYR A 384 1.12 -8.95 5.94
N ARG A 385 2.03 -8.59 6.85
CA ARG A 385 1.87 -8.90 8.28
C ARG A 385 0.68 -8.17 8.91
N PHE A 386 0.44 -6.91 8.53
CA PHE A 386 -0.75 -6.17 8.95
C PHE A 386 -2.06 -6.79 8.42
N ARG A 387 -2.01 -7.45 7.29
CA ARG A 387 -3.13 -8.23 6.73
C ARG A 387 -3.26 -9.63 7.34
N GLY A 388 -2.42 -10.00 8.32
CA GLY A 388 -2.39 -11.33 8.92
C GLY A 388 -1.76 -12.42 8.03
N ILE A 389 -1.10 -12.03 6.95
CA ILE A 389 -0.46 -12.95 5.99
C ILE A 389 1.03 -13.06 6.32
N ASN A 390 1.59 -14.26 6.24
CA ASN A 390 3.02 -14.46 6.31
C ASN A 390 3.66 -14.29 4.92
N PHE A 391 4.40 -13.20 4.74
CA PHE A 391 5.09 -12.90 3.47
C PHE A 391 6.02 -14.02 3.00
N LEU A 392 6.64 -14.76 3.92
CA LEU A 392 7.56 -15.85 3.56
C LEU A 392 6.84 -17.05 2.90
N ASP A 393 5.53 -17.18 3.08
CA ASP A 393 4.74 -18.25 2.47
C ASP A 393 4.46 -17.99 0.98
N TYR A 394 4.73 -16.77 0.49
CA TYR A 394 4.39 -16.35 -0.87
C TYR A 394 4.90 -17.32 -1.94
N LEU A 395 6.18 -17.68 -1.89
CA LEU A 395 6.77 -18.55 -2.91
C LEU A 395 6.24 -20.01 -2.84
N GLU A 396 5.94 -20.49 -1.64
CA GLU A 396 5.33 -21.80 -1.45
C GLU A 396 3.93 -21.83 -2.04
N VAL A 397 3.10 -20.84 -1.67
CA VAL A 397 1.73 -20.70 -2.19
C VAL A 397 1.73 -20.48 -3.71
N LEU A 398 2.67 -19.67 -4.24
CA LEU A 398 2.82 -19.49 -5.68
C LEU A 398 3.11 -20.80 -6.42
N LYS A 399 3.94 -21.69 -5.84
CA LYS A 399 4.21 -23.01 -6.41
C LYS A 399 2.98 -23.92 -6.39
N GLU A 400 2.10 -23.77 -5.40
CA GLU A 400 0.86 -24.56 -5.27
C GLU A 400 -0.24 -24.13 -6.25
N VAL A 401 -0.22 -22.88 -6.73
CA VAL A 401 -1.23 -22.39 -7.70
C VAL A 401 -1.18 -23.22 -8.97
N ARG A 402 -2.32 -23.80 -9.35
CA ARG A 402 -2.49 -24.62 -10.56
C ARG A 402 -3.22 -23.83 -11.63
N PHE A 403 -3.15 -24.29 -12.86
CA PHE A 403 -3.87 -23.70 -14.00
C PHE A 403 -5.38 -23.63 -13.74
N GLU A 404 -5.94 -24.70 -13.19
CA GLU A 404 -7.37 -24.81 -12.86
C GLU A 404 -7.80 -23.74 -11.82
N ASP A 405 -6.93 -23.38 -10.89
CA ASP A 405 -7.19 -22.30 -9.92
C ASP A 405 -7.31 -20.93 -10.62
N VAL A 406 -6.54 -20.71 -11.70
CA VAL A 406 -6.58 -19.49 -12.49
C VAL A 406 -7.80 -19.45 -13.41
N VAL A 407 -8.16 -20.58 -14.03
CA VAL A 407 -9.39 -20.71 -14.84
C VAL A 407 -10.62 -20.42 -13.97
N ASP A 408 -10.72 -21.04 -12.80
CA ASP A 408 -11.78 -20.80 -11.82
C ASP A 408 -11.90 -19.33 -11.41
N ARG A 409 -10.76 -18.65 -11.31
CA ARG A 409 -10.70 -17.22 -10.99
C ARG A 409 -11.15 -16.36 -12.18
N PHE A 410 -10.73 -16.71 -13.39
CA PHE A 410 -11.12 -16.01 -14.62
C PHE A 410 -12.62 -15.97 -14.82
N ASP A 411 -13.29 -17.10 -14.58
CA ASP A 411 -14.74 -17.21 -14.72
C ASP A 411 -15.52 -16.27 -13.78
N LYS A 412 -14.90 -15.85 -12.68
CA LYS A 412 -15.55 -15.08 -11.60
C LYS A 412 -15.11 -13.62 -11.53
N PHE A 413 -13.98 -13.26 -12.13
CA PHE A 413 -13.36 -11.96 -11.85
C PHE A 413 -13.61 -10.92 -12.94
N PHE A 414 -13.08 -11.04 -14.12
CA PHE A 414 -13.18 -10.00 -15.17
C PHE A 414 -14.61 -9.80 -15.73
N CYS A 415 -15.57 -9.52 -14.84
CA CYS A 415 -16.96 -9.31 -15.24
C CYS A 415 -17.17 -7.86 -15.70
N GLN A 416 -17.85 -7.65 -16.83
CA GLN A 416 -18.12 -6.31 -17.36
C GLN A 416 -18.98 -5.45 -16.42
N ASP A 417 -19.86 -6.07 -15.62
CA ASP A 417 -20.68 -5.36 -14.63
C ASP A 417 -19.85 -4.86 -13.42
N GLN A 418 -18.65 -5.39 -13.22
CA GLN A 418 -17.69 -4.98 -12.19
C GLN A 418 -16.54 -4.13 -12.76
N SER A 419 -16.64 -3.74 -14.04
CA SER A 419 -15.60 -3.04 -14.77
C SER A 419 -15.95 -1.57 -14.94
N VAL A 420 -14.96 -0.72 -14.72
CA VAL A 420 -15.05 0.75 -14.88
C VAL A 420 -13.95 1.25 -15.81
N ILE A 421 -14.13 2.44 -16.36
CA ILE A 421 -13.05 3.16 -17.03
C ILE A 421 -12.97 4.60 -16.52
N SER A 422 -11.77 5.03 -16.17
CA SER A 422 -11.42 6.40 -15.90
C SER A 422 -10.54 6.94 -17.01
N ILE A 423 -10.83 8.14 -17.48
CA ILE A 423 -10.12 8.77 -18.60
C ILE A 423 -9.78 10.21 -18.22
N VAL A 424 -8.52 10.56 -18.36
CA VAL A 424 -8.06 11.95 -18.41
C VAL A 424 -7.70 12.26 -19.87
N LYS A 425 -8.35 13.24 -20.47
CA LYS A 425 -8.16 13.60 -21.89
C LYS A 425 -7.66 15.02 -22.05
N PRO A 426 -7.04 15.37 -23.21
CA PRO A 426 -6.63 16.73 -23.49
C PRO A 426 -7.78 17.73 -23.39
N LYS A 427 -7.52 18.84 -22.72
CA LYS A 427 -8.42 19.99 -22.73
C LYS A 427 -8.35 20.64 -24.11
N LEU A 428 -9.49 20.71 -24.81
CA LEU A 428 -9.52 21.39 -26.10
C LEU A 428 -9.30 22.89 -25.85
N GLU A 429 -8.25 23.46 -26.46
CA GLU A 429 -8.11 24.91 -26.52
C GLU A 429 -9.26 25.46 -27.38
N ASN A 430 -10.06 26.34 -26.79
CA ASN A 430 -11.12 27.07 -27.50
C ASN A 430 -10.53 28.17 -28.38
#